data_89f949b86ad42cabba5cdc05f299a222
#
_entry.id   89f949b86ad42cabba5cdc05f299a222
#
_cell.length_a   1.000
_cell.length_b   1.000
_cell.length_c   1.000
_cell.angle_alpha   90.00
_cell.angle_beta   90.00
_cell.angle_gamma   90.00
#
_symmetry.space_group_name_H-M   'P 1'
#
loop_
_entity.id
_entity.type
_entity.pdbx_description
1 polymer ?
#
loop_
_entity_poly.entity_id
_entity_poly.type
_entity_poly.pdbx_seq_one_letter_code
_entity_poly.pdbx_strand_id
1 'polypeptide(L)'
;MKMKYNPSIIEKKWQKKWDDHNIFEAKIDYNKPKYYVLEMFPYPSGAIHMGHVRNYTLGDLIARYKKAQGFNVLHPMGWDAFGLPAENAAIENKTLPSLWTNSNIKSMKKQLKQMGLSYDWNREFATCDPDYYKFEQKMFLDFYKSGIAYKKETWVNWDPVEQTVLANEQVVDGCGWRSGVQVEKKKMNGWFLKISDFADDLLNEIDNLKSWPDRVKTMQKNWIGKSKGANISFKVNNSEHKIKIFTTRPDTIFGATFIAISPHHPLASEIIKKDKAAQKFVNFCEKQSTSEIDIEKAEKFGYETSLRASHPFKKNIQLKIFIANFILMDYGTGAIFGCPAHDQRDYDFAQKYNLEIIEVLKNNEENNKNHLPYIGDGTHINSDFLNGLNTQDAIKLSIEKLKQLSIGEETTTFRIRDWGVSRQRYWGCPIPIIFCNSCGEVPVPDKQLPITLPQDITFGENGNPLETHPTWKFTQCPSCNQKAIRETDTFDT
;
A
#
# COMPACT_ATOMS: atom_id res chain seq x y z
N MET A 1 40.24 9.65 51.62
CA MET A 1 39.99 10.20 50.25
C MET A 1 38.61 9.75 49.77
N LYS A 2 37.66 10.67 49.57
CA LYS A 2 36.39 10.31 48.92
C LYS A 2 36.76 9.90 47.48
N MET A 3 36.56 8.63 47.10
CA MET A 3 36.72 8.19 45.73
C MET A 3 35.76 8.98 44.86
N LYS A 4 36.28 9.79 43.95
CA LYS A 4 35.49 10.49 42.96
C LYS A 4 34.83 9.47 42.03
N TYR A 5 33.53 9.55 41.80
CA TYR A 5 32.82 8.70 40.85
C TYR A 5 33.51 8.81 39.47
N ASN A 6 33.93 7.65 38.93
CA ASN A 6 34.49 7.56 37.59
C ASN A 6 33.64 6.64 36.73
N PRO A 7 32.80 7.20 35.83
CA PRO A 7 31.89 6.44 34.99
C PRO A 7 32.61 5.33 34.19
N SER A 8 33.71 5.67 33.56
CA SER A 8 34.47 4.75 32.68
C SER A 8 34.93 3.46 33.36
N ILE A 9 35.16 3.51 34.66
CA ILE A 9 35.59 2.34 35.46
C ILE A 9 34.36 1.63 36.02
N ILE A 10 33.44 2.38 36.59
CA ILE A 10 32.28 1.83 37.29
C ILE A 10 31.29 1.18 36.33
N GLU A 11 30.99 1.83 35.20
CA GLU A 11 30.10 1.30 34.17
C GLU A 11 30.63 -0.05 33.61
N LYS A 12 31.89 -0.09 33.19
CA LYS A 12 32.50 -1.32 32.69
C LYS A 12 32.48 -2.46 33.70
N LYS A 13 32.70 -2.13 35.00
CA LYS A 13 32.64 -3.11 36.09
C LYS A 13 31.25 -3.71 36.22
N TRP A 14 30.21 -2.89 36.16
CA TRP A 14 28.83 -3.35 36.33
C TRP A 14 28.30 -4.04 35.10
N GLN A 15 28.55 -3.53 33.91
CA GLN A 15 28.21 -4.20 32.65
C GLN A 15 28.79 -5.59 32.59
N LYS A 16 30.11 -5.74 32.91
CA LYS A 16 30.72 -7.06 33.01
C LYS A 16 30.04 -8.00 34.03
N LYS A 17 29.69 -7.48 35.20
CA LYS A 17 28.95 -8.27 36.21
C LYS A 17 27.58 -8.72 35.72
N TRP A 18 26.86 -7.85 34.98
CA TRP A 18 25.56 -8.21 34.42
C TRP A 18 25.69 -9.30 33.37
N ASP A 19 26.69 -9.21 32.49
CA ASP A 19 26.97 -10.22 31.49
C ASP A 19 27.38 -11.56 32.13
N ASP A 20 28.34 -11.54 33.08
CA ASP A 20 28.83 -12.73 33.78
C ASP A 20 27.73 -13.51 34.53
N HIS A 21 26.67 -12.82 35.00
CA HIS A 21 25.57 -13.42 35.76
C HIS A 21 24.28 -13.55 34.95
N ASN A 22 24.27 -13.20 33.68
CA ASN A 22 23.09 -13.21 32.79
C ASN A 22 21.88 -12.57 33.43
N ILE A 23 22.05 -11.37 34.06
CA ILE A 23 21.02 -10.73 34.88
C ILE A 23 19.74 -10.42 34.08
N PHE A 24 19.86 -10.11 32.79
CA PHE A 24 18.75 -9.72 31.93
C PHE A 24 18.17 -10.89 31.11
N GLU A 25 18.70 -12.10 31.26
CA GLU A 25 18.17 -13.29 30.61
C GLU A 25 16.73 -13.57 31.09
N ALA A 26 15.81 -13.76 30.13
CA ALA A 26 14.45 -14.19 30.39
C ALA A 26 14.37 -15.73 30.37
N LYS A 27 14.02 -16.32 31.52
CA LYS A 27 13.80 -17.78 31.65
C LYS A 27 12.32 -18.08 31.72
N ILE A 28 11.92 -19.25 31.25
CA ILE A 28 10.54 -19.72 31.43
C ILE A 28 10.31 -19.92 32.93
N ASP A 29 9.47 -19.09 33.53
CA ASP A 29 9.08 -19.14 34.94
C ASP A 29 7.58 -18.84 35.04
N TYR A 30 6.80 -19.88 35.31
CA TYR A 30 5.35 -19.78 35.43
C TYR A 30 4.86 -19.16 36.76
N ASN A 31 5.76 -19.02 37.74
CA ASN A 31 5.43 -18.45 39.04
C ASN A 31 5.54 -16.92 39.07
N LYS A 32 6.11 -16.31 38.03
CA LYS A 32 6.24 -14.85 37.92
C LYS A 32 5.30 -14.28 36.88
N PRO A 33 4.72 -13.11 37.14
CA PRO A 33 3.96 -12.40 36.11
C PRO A 33 4.87 -12.03 34.95
N LYS A 34 4.40 -12.24 33.71
CA LYS A 34 5.17 -11.95 32.49
C LYS A 34 5.06 -10.48 32.13
N TYR A 35 6.13 -9.93 31.59
CA TYR A 35 6.13 -8.62 30.98
C TYR A 35 7.01 -8.62 29.72
N TYR A 36 6.47 -8.16 28.60
CA TYR A 36 7.18 -8.04 27.33
C TYR A 36 7.45 -6.56 27.04
N VAL A 37 8.71 -6.20 26.87
CA VAL A 37 9.15 -4.87 26.47
C VAL A 37 9.64 -4.95 25.04
N LEU A 38 9.01 -4.19 24.15
CA LEU A 38 9.34 -4.13 22.74
C LEU A 38 9.51 -2.66 22.33
N GLU A 39 10.65 -2.34 21.75
CA GLU A 39 10.91 -1.13 21.01
C GLU A 39 11.00 -1.46 19.51
N MET A 40 10.90 -0.43 18.68
CA MET A 40 11.17 -0.57 17.24
C MET A 40 12.62 -1.02 17.03
N PHE A 41 12.81 -2.12 16.33
CA PHE A 41 14.14 -2.63 16.03
C PHE A 41 14.93 -1.67 15.16
N PRO A 42 16.26 -1.53 15.39
CA PRO A 42 17.09 -0.67 14.58
C PRO A 42 17.34 -1.29 13.21
N TYR A 43 17.35 -0.43 12.20
CA TYR A 43 17.90 -0.77 10.90
C TYR A 43 19.43 -0.65 10.95
N PRO A 44 20.22 -1.69 10.60
CA PRO A 44 21.68 -1.67 10.76
C PRO A 44 22.36 -0.92 9.61
N SER A 45 22.14 0.40 9.53
CA SER A 45 22.67 1.26 8.49
C SER A 45 23.98 1.98 8.83
N GLY A 46 24.54 1.73 10.02
CA GLY A 46 25.80 2.37 10.47
C GLY A 46 25.94 2.47 11.98
N ALA A 47 26.15 3.67 12.51
CA ALA A 47 26.24 3.92 13.95
C ALA A 47 24.88 4.28 14.55
N ILE A 48 24.73 4.06 15.88
CA ILE A 48 23.53 4.57 16.59
C ILE A 48 23.56 6.10 16.63
N HIS A 49 22.40 6.71 16.69
CA HIS A 49 22.20 8.15 16.83
C HIS A 49 21.26 8.46 18.00
N MET A 50 21.05 9.74 18.32
CA MET A 50 20.24 10.16 19.47
C MET A 50 18.79 9.64 19.44
N GLY A 51 18.23 9.39 18.25
CA GLY A 51 16.92 8.75 18.13
C GLY A 51 16.90 7.34 18.70
N HIS A 52 17.93 6.54 18.40
CA HIS A 52 18.12 5.21 19.00
C HIS A 52 18.29 5.30 20.53
N VAL A 53 19.14 6.24 21.00
CA VAL A 53 19.35 6.44 22.44
C VAL A 53 18.03 6.74 23.14
N ARG A 54 17.23 7.66 22.62
CA ARG A 54 15.93 8.02 23.19
C ARG A 54 14.99 6.84 23.22
N ASN A 55 14.81 6.14 22.10
CA ASN A 55 13.88 5.02 21.99
C ASN A 55 14.23 3.90 22.98
N TYR A 56 15.47 3.46 22.97
CA TYR A 56 15.90 2.29 23.78
C TYR A 56 16.05 2.59 25.25
N THR A 57 16.37 3.83 25.63
CA THR A 57 16.40 4.22 27.04
C THR A 57 15.00 4.20 27.67
N LEU A 58 13.95 4.55 26.93
CA LEU A 58 12.58 4.49 27.44
C LEU A 58 12.14 3.04 27.71
N GLY A 59 12.42 2.12 26.81
CA GLY A 59 12.13 0.70 27.00
C GLY A 59 12.98 0.10 28.12
N ASP A 60 14.28 0.42 28.18
CA ASP A 60 15.18 -0.03 29.23
C ASP A 60 14.71 0.40 30.63
N LEU A 61 14.23 1.63 30.77
CA LEU A 61 13.65 2.11 32.01
C LEU A 61 12.47 1.22 32.47
N ILE A 62 11.56 0.93 31.55
CA ILE A 62 10.38 0.10 31.84
C ILE A 62 10.83 -1.34 32.16
N ALA A 63 11.74 -1.91 31.38
CA ALA A 63 12.25 -3.27 31.61
C ALA A 63 12.87 -3.43 33.00
N ARG A 64 13.74 -2.49 33.41
CA ARG A 64 14.35 -2.47 34.74
C ARG A 64 13.34 -2.28 35.85
N TYR A 65 12.41 -1.36 35.67
CA TYR A 65 11.35 -1.10 36.66
C TYR A 65 10.48 -2.34 36.89
N LYS A 66 10.03 -2.98 35.80
CA LYS A 66 9.22 -4.20 35.89
C LYS A 66 9.99 -5.37 36.51
N LYS A 67 11.28 -5.51 36.15
CA LYS A 67 12.14 -6.52 36.77
C LYS A 67 12.31 -6.28 38.27
N ALA A 68 12.49 -5.04 38.71
CA ALA A 68 12.57 -4.68 40.13
C ALA A 68 11.26 -4.95 40.87
N GLN A 69 10.11 -4.93 40.17
CA GLN A 69 8.81 -5.33 40.75
C GLN A 69 8.59 -6.86 40.77
N GLY A 70 9.55 -7.67 40.37
CA GLY A 70 9.46 -9.13 40.41
C GLY A 70 8.86 -9.77 39.15
N PHE A 71 8.60 -9.02 38.07
CA PHE A 71 8.15 -9.58 36.81
C PHE A 71 9.25 -10.39 36.11
N ASN A 72 8.83 -11.42 35.36
CA ASN A 72 9.67 -12.08 34.38
C ASN A 72 9.62 -11.28 33.08
N VAL A 73 10.67 -10.51 32.83
CA VAL A 73 10.72 -9.53 31.72
C VAL A 73 11.43 -10.13 30.53
N LEU A 74 10.75 -10.19 29.38
CA LEU A 74 11.35 -10.44 28.08
C LEU A 74 11.63 -9.09 27.40
N HIS A 75 12.91 -8.78 27.18
CA HIS A 75 13.40 -7.56 26.54
C HIS A 75 14.45 -7.94 25.47
N PRO A 76 14.01 -8.41 24.28
CA PRO A 76 14.90 -8.88 23.22
C PRO A 76 15.44 -7.72 22.39
N MET A 77 16.55 -7.95 21.68
CA MET A 77 17.03 -7.10 20.59
C MET A 77 16.85 -7.84 19.27
N GLY A 78 16.22 -7.15 18.30
CA GLY A 78 16.17 -7.57 16.90
C GLY A 78 16.86 -6.56 15.98
N TRP A 79 17.23 -7.01 14.78
CA TRP A 79 17.79 -6.18 13.72
C TRP A 79 16.88 -6.27 12.51
N ASP A 80 16.31 -5.14 12.11
CA ASP A 80 15.58 -5.03 10.85
C ASP A 80 16.61 -4.92 9.72
N ALA A 81 16.95 -6.05 9.12
CA ALA A 81 18.25 -6.22 8.48
C ALA A 81 18.19 -6.49 6.97
N PHE A 82 16.98 -6.63 6.40
CA PHE A 82 16.77 -6.70 4.96
C PHE A 82 16.47 -5.30 4.36
N GLY A 83 16.32 -5.23 3.06
CA GLY A 83 15.79 -4.09 2.35
C GLY A 83 16.79 -3.30 1.54
N LEU A 84 16.24 -2.43 0.72
CA LEU A 84 16.90 -1.59 -0.28
C LEU A 84 18.03 -0.73 0.28
N PRO A 85 17.92 -0.10 1.47
CA PRO A 85 18.99 0.75 1.98
C PRO A 85 20.31 0.02 2.19
N ALA A 86 20.26 -1.22 2.70
CA ALA A 86 21.46 -2.02 2.90
C ALA A 86 22.06 -2.51 1.58
N GLU A 87 21.21 -2.86 0.61
CA GLU A 87 21.65 -3.27 -0.72
C GLU A 87 22.36 -2.12 -1.43
N ASN A 88 21.75 -0.93 -1.48
CA ASN A 88 22.36 0.24 -2.12
C ASN A 88 23.69 0.63 -1.46
N ALA A 89 23.73 0.67 -0.12
CA ALA A 89 24.97 0.96 0.60
C ALA A 89 26.05 -0.10 0.31
N ALA A 90 25.69 -1.37 0.20
CA ALA A 90 26.63 -2.43 -0.15
C ALA A 90 27.15 -2.29 -1.59
N ILE A 91 26.30 -1.93 -2.54
CA ILE A 91 26.69 -1.66 -3.94
C ILE A 91 27.68 -0.49 -3.99
N GLU A 92 27.37 0.64 -3.33
CA GLU A 92 28.25 1.80 -3.26
C GLU A 92 29.63 1.47 -2.66
N ASN A 93 29.65 0.61 -1.62
CA ASN A 93 30.87 0.17 -0.96
C ASN A 93 31.53 -1.07 -1.61
N LYS A 94 31.01 -1.56 -2.74
CA LYS A 94 31.53 -2.71 -3.49
C LYS A 94 31.68 -3.96 -2.63
N THR A 95 30.69 -4.24 -1.81
CA THR A 95 30.66 -5.38 -0.90
C THR A 95 29.33 -6.13 -1.00
N LEU A 96 29.24 -7.32 -0.42
CA LEU A 96 27.96 -8.04 -0.34
C LEU A 96 27.06 -7.43 0.74
N PRO A 97 25.73 -7.31 0.52
CA PRO A 97 24.80 -6.81 1.52
C PRO A 97 24.86 -7.56 2.84
N SER A 98 25.04 -8.88 2.81
CA SER A 98 25.21 -9.70 4.02
C SER A 98 26.41 -9.29 4.85
N LEU A 99 27.56 -9.01 4.21
CA LEU A 99 28.79 -8.58 4.90
C LEU A 99 28.64 -7.17 5.47
N TRP A 100 28.07 -6.25 4.68
CA TRP A 100 27.81 -4.88 5.11
C TRP A 100 26.88 -4.85 6.33
N THR A 101 25.73 -5.51 6.24
CA THR A 101 24.72 -5.58 7.30
C THR A 101 25.30 -6.20 8.58
N ASN A 102 25.98 -7.33 8.48
CA ASN A 102 26.60 -7.98 9.63
C ASN A 102 27.69 -7.13 10.29
N SER A 103 28.47 -6.36 9.52
CA SER A 103 29.45 -5.41 10.05
C SER A 103 28.79 -4.29 10.86
N ASN A 104 27.68 -3.74 10.32
CA ASN A 104 26.92 -2.71 11.01
C ASN A 104 26.25 -3.23 12.29
N ILE A 105 25.64 -4.42 12.25
CA ILE A 105 25.08 -5.08 13.45
C ILE A 105 26.14 -5.18 14.55
N LYS A 106 27.34 -5.68 14.23
CA LYS A 106 28.44 -5.80 15.20
C LYS A 106 28.83 -4.44 15.79
N SER A 107 28.90 -3.41 14.96
CA SER A 107 29.23 -2.04 15.39
C SER A 107 28.15 -1.46 16.32
N MET A 108 26.90 -1.50 15.89
CA MET A 108 25.76 -0.98 16.67
C MET A 108 25.57 -1.76 17.98
N LYS A 109 25.70 -3.09 17.97
CA LYS A 109 25.65 -3.93 19.15
C LYS A 109 26.70 -3.52 20.19
N LYS A 110 27.92 -3.24 19.74
CA LYS A 110 28.99 -2.74 20.62
C LYS A 110 28.60 -1.42 21.28
N GLN A 111 28.02 -0.48 20.52
CA GLN A 111 27.57 0.81 21.02
C GLN A 111 26.40 0.67 22.01
N LEU A 112 25.39 -0.18 21.70
CA LEU A 112 24.26 -0.44 22.59
C LEU A 112 24.70 -1.11 23.90
N LYS A 113 25.66 -2.05 23.84
CA LYS A 113 26.25 -2.64 25.03
C LYS A 113 27.00 -1.62 25.89
N GLN A 114 27.69 -0.64 25.29
CA GLN A 114 28.34 0.45 26.04
C GLN A 114 27.34 1.35 26.77
N MET A 115 26.10 1.49 26.27
CA MET A 115 25.03 2.17 27.00
C MET A 115 24.54 1.41 28.23
N GLY A 116 24.86 0.12 28.34
CA GLY A 116 24.46 -0.72 29.46
C GLY A 116 22.98 -1.09 29.49
N LEU A 117 22.32 -1.16 28.34
CA LEU A 117 20.90 -1.49 28.23
C LEU A 117 20.59 -2.93 28.67
N SER A 118 19.41 -3.16 29.19
CA SER A 118 18.99 -4.43 29.81
C SER A 118 18.40 -5.44 28.81
N TYR A 119 18.99 -5.53 27.63
CA TYR A 119 18.58 -6.52 26.63
C TYR A 119 19.00 -7.94 27.01
N ASP A 120 18.12 -8.90 26.69
CA ASP A 120 18.47 -10.32 26.66
C ASP A 120 19.19 -10.66 25.34
N TRP A 121 20.50 -10.51 25.34
CA TRP A 121 21.35 -10.76 24.17
C TRP A 121 21.36 -12.23 23.71
N ASN A 122 20.88 -13.18 24.54
CA ASN A 122 20.73 -14.57 24.14
C ASN A 122 19.51 -14.77 23.22
N ARG A 123 18.62 -13.79 23.16
CA ARG A 123 17.45 -13.76 22.28
C ARG A 123 17.56 -12.72 21.17
N GLU A 124 18.79 -12.32 20.85
CA GLU A 124 19.09 -11.49 19.69
C GLU A 124 18.83 -12.25 18.41
N PHE A 125 18.28 -11.56 17.40
CA PHE A 125 18.07 -12.10 16.06
C PHE A 125 18.18 -11.00 15.01
N ALA A 126 18.41 -11.40 13.74
CA ALA A 126 18.30 -10.50 12.60
C ALA A 126 17.27 -11.03 11.61
N THR A 127 16.46 -10.14 11.04
CA THR A 127 15.43 -10.53 10.08
C THR A 127 16.00 -11.15 8.81
N CYS A 128 17.27 -10.86 8.49
CA CYS A 128 18.01 -11.46 7.37
C CYS A 128 18.61 -12.84 7.65
N ASP A 129 18.48 -13.36 8.87
CA ASP A 129 19.01 -14.69 9.20
C ASP A 129 18.09 -15.79 8.65
N PRO A 130 18.63 -16.82 7.96
CA PRO A 130 17.82 -17.91 7.43
C PRO A 130 16.94 -18.60 8.48
N ASP A 131 17.44 -18.72 9.71
CA ASP A 131 16.69 -19.30 10.82
C ASP A 131 15.50 -18.43 11.27
N TYR A 132 15.53 -17.13 10.99
CA TYR A 132 14.42 -16.23 11.23
C TYR A 132 13.46 -16.22 10.04
N TYR A 133 13.92 -15.88 8.84
CA TYR A 133 13.01 -15.68 7.71
C TYR A 133 12.40 -16.97 7.15
N LYS A 134 12.86 -18.15 7.53
CA LYS A 134 12.15 -19.40 7.23
C LYS A 134 10.71 -19.39 7.74
N PHE A 135 10.44 -18.71 8.86
CA PHE A 135 9.09 -18.58 9.41
C PHE A 135 8.27 -17.57 8.61
N GLU A 136 8.87 -16.51 8.10
CA GLU A 136 8.25 -15.58 7.16
C GLU A 136 7.85 -16.29 5.86
N GLN A 137 8.76 -17.07 5.28
CA GLN A 137 8.48 -17.92 4.12
C GLN A 137 7.35 -18.91 4.39
N LYS A 138 7.33 -19.54 5.57
CA LYS A 138 6.26 -20.46 5.97
C LYS A 138 4.91 -19.72 6.09
N MET A 139 4.89 -18.56 6.73
CA MET A 139 3.69 -17.74 6.85
C MET A 139 3.14 -17.32 5.48
N PHE A 140 4.01 -16.92 4.55
CA PHE A 140 3.60 -16.62 3.18
C PHE A 140 2.97 -17.84 2.49
N LEU A 141 3.54 -19.04 2.65
CA LEU A 141 2.97 -20.26 2.09
C LEU A 141 1.58 -20.58 2.67
N ASP A 142 1.36 -20.29 3.95
CA ASP A 142 0.06 -20.46 4.58
C ASP A 142 -0.94 -19.42 4.05
N PHE A 143 -0.52 -18.18 3.83
CA PHE A 143 -1.34 -17.16 3.17
C PHE A 143 -1.65 -17.51 1.71
N TYR A 144 -0.69 -18.06 0.99
CA TYR A 144 -0.90 -18.52 -0.38
C TYR A 144 -1.94 -19.67 -0.43
N LYS A 145 -1.80 -20.68 0.43
CA LYS A 145 -2.75 -21.81 0.54
C LYS A 145 -4.16 -21.34 0.90
N SER A 146 -4.29 -20.31 1.73
CA SER A 146 -5.59 -19.73 2.11
C SER A 146 -6.14 -18.72 1.10
N GLY A 147 -5.40 -18.41 0.02
CA GLY A 147 -5.80 -17.45 -1.00
C GLY A 147 -5.66 -15.98 -0.59
N ILE A 148 -5.01 -15.71 0.56
CA ILE A 148 -4.68 -14.34 1.00
C ILE A 148 -3.52 -13.77 0.18
N ALA A 149 -2.46 -14.56 -0.05
CA ALA A 149 -1.38 -14.18 -0.95
C ALA A 149 -1.69 -14.63 -2.38
N TYR A 150 -1.48 -13.75 -3.35
CA TYR A 150 -1.74 -14.04 -4.76
C TYR A 150 -0.84 -13.20 -5.67
N LYS A 151 -0.67 -13.66 -6.92
CA LYS A 151 0.10 -12.95 -7.95
C LYS A 151 -0.84 -12.34 -8.97
N LYS A 152 -0.60 -11.09 -9.36
CA LYS A 152 -1.32 -10.44 -10.47
C LYS A 152 -0.44 -9.47 -11.22
N GLU A 153 -0.80 -9.25 -12.47
CA GLU A 153 -0.27 -8.15 -13.27
C GLU A 153 -1.04 -6.86 -12.97
N THR A 154 -0.31 -5.80 -12.63
CA THR A 154 -0.90 -4.49 -12.33
C THR A 154 0.03 -3.35 -12.72
N TRP A 155 -0.51 -2.14 -12.77
CA TRP A 155 0.29 -0.93 -12.92
C TRP A 155 1.00 -0.62 -11.60
N VAL A 156 2.31 -0.45 -11.65
CA VAL A 156 3.16 -0.16 -10.51
C VAL A 156 3.93 1.14 -10.72
N ASN A 157 4.39 1.74 -9.63
CA ASN A 157 5.35 2.84 -9.69
C ASN A 157 6.75 2.25 -9.81
N TRP A 158 7.37 2.40 -10.95
CA TRP A 158 8.72 1.93 -11.22
C TRP A 158 9.72 3.07 -11.05
N ASP A 159 10.72 2.87 -10.23
CA ASP A 159 11.85 3.78 -10.13
C ASP A 159 12.94 3.33 -11.13
N PRO A 160 13.24 4.14 -12.17
CA PRO A 160 14.20 3.75 -13.20
C PRO A 160 15.67 3.77 -12.72
N VAL A 161 15.98 4.51 -11.65
CA VAL A 161 17.31 4.58 -11.05
C VAL A 161 17.53 3.44 -10.08
N GLU A 162 16.57 3.23 -9.17
CA GLU A 162 16.64 2.12 -8.23
C GLU A 162 16.24 0.77 -8.84
N GLN A 163 15.69 0.77 -10.07
CA GLN A 163 15.24 -0.41 -10.82
C GLN A 163 14.33 -1.34 -9.99
N THR A 164 13.37 -0.74 -9.30
CA THR A 164 12.42 -1.47 -8.45
C THR A 164 11.05 -0.83 -8.44
N VAL A 165 10.06 -1.62 -8.02
CA VAL A 165 8.72 -1.13 -7.72
C VAL A 165 8.72 -0.40 -6.39
N LEU A 166 8.08 0.77 -6.35
CA LEU A 166 7.84 1.54 -5.14
C LEU A 166 6.38 1.44 -4.71
N ALA A 167 6.15 1.33 -3.41
CA ALA A 167 4.83 1.50 -2.83
C ALA A 167 4.36 2.96 -3.04
N ASN A 168 3.04 3.20 -2.97
CA ASN A 168 2.51 4.55 -3.17
C ASN A 168 3.06 5.56 -2.16
N GLU A 169 3.31 5.12 -0.92
CA GLU A 169 3.89 5.90 0.17
C GLU A 169 5.37 6.28 -0.06
N GLN A 170 6.04 5.58 -0.98
CA GLN A 170 7.42 5.81 -1.36
C GLN A 170 7.55 6.74 -2.59
N VAL A 171 6.43 7.27 -3.08
CA VAL A 171 6.39 8.25 -4.16
C VAL A 171 5.96 9.60 -3.59
N VAL A 172 6.85 10.59 -3.66
CA VAL A 172 6.63 11.96 -3.18
C VAL A 172 6.70 12.90 -4.36
N ASP A 173 5.65 13.68 -4.59
CA ASP A 173 5.55 14.62 -5.71
C ASP A 173 5.86 13.98 -7.09
N GLY A 174 5.42 12.71 -7.27
CA GLY A 174 5.66 11.95 -8.51
C GLY A 174 7.07 11.39 -8.66
N CYS A 175 7.93 11.57 -7.67
CA CYS A 175 9.31 11.10 -7.67
C CYS A 175 9.53 10.01 -6.63
N GLY A 176 10.48 9.13 -6.87
CA GLY A 176 10.94 8.18 -5.86
C GLY A 176 11.49 8.92 -4.64
N TRP A 177 11.03 8.59 -3.45
CA TRP A 177 11.35 9.28 -2.19
C TRP A 177 12.85 9.34 -1.86
N ARG A 178 13.63 8.46 -2.46
CA ARG A 178 15.09 8.35 -2.26
C ARG A 178 15.88 8.81 -3.49
N SER A 179 15.51 8.30 -4.68
CA SER A 179 16.18 8.65 -5.94
C SER A 179 15.95 10.10 -6.34
N GLY A 180 14.81 10.69 -5.94
CA GLY A 180 14.36 11.99 -6.39
C GLY A 180 14.02 12.05 -7.88
N VAL A 181 13.99 10.89 -8.57
CA VAL A 181 13.70 10.79 -10.00
C VAL A 181 12.23 10.47 -10.22
N GLN A 182 11.65 11.03 -11.28
CA GLN A 182 10.26 10.80 -11.64
C GLN A 182 10.03 9.31 -11.87
N VAL A 183 9.02 8.75 -11.18
CA VAL A 183 8.64 7.35 -11.34
C VAL A 183 7.90 7.12 -12.65
N GLU A 184 8.08 5.93 -13.22
CA GLU A 184 7.38 5.48 -14.42
C GLU A 184 6.22 4.56 -14.03
N LYS A 185 5.08 4.67 -14.72
CA LYS A 185 4.04 3.64 -14.63
C LYS A 185 4.41 2.47 -15.52
N LYS A 186 4.59 1.30 -14.90
CA LYS A 186 4.96 0.06 -15.59
C LYS A 186 3.99 -1.05 -15.24
N LYS A 187 3.64 -1.87 -16.22
CA LYS A 187 2.76 -3.01 -16.01
C LYS A 187 3.62 -4.22 -15.69
N MET A 188 3.51 -4.73 -14.46
CA MET A 188 4.35 -5.81 -13.96
C MET A 188 3.55 -6.81 -13.14
N ASN A 189 4.01 -8.04 -13.12
CA ASN A 189 3.53 -9.05 -12.19
C ASN A 189 4.15 -8.80 -10.82
N GLY A 190 3.33 -8.88 -9.78
CA GLY A 190 3.77 -8.75 -8.40
C GLY A 190 2.93 -9.62 -7.46
N TRP A 191 3.45 -9.87 -6.27
CA TRP A 191 2.75 -10.56 -5.19
C TRP A 191 2.02 -9.57 -4.31
N PHE A 192 0.82 -9.95 -3.91
CA PHE A 192 -0.08 -9.11 -3.12
C PHE A 192 -0.66 -9.90 -1.96
N LEU A 193 -0.95 -9.19 -0.85
CA LEU A 193 -1.74 -9.70 0.27
C LEU A 193 -3.10 -9.01 0.29
N LYS A 194 -4.19 -9.79 0.38
CA LYS A 194 -5.58 -9.32 0.35
C LYS A 194 -6.01 -8.67 1.67
N ILE A 195 -5.38 -7.56 2.05
CA ILE A 195 -5.79 -6.80 3.25
C ILE A 195 -7.20 -6.21 3.07
N SER A 196 -7.63 -5.96 1.84
CA SER A 196 -8.96 -5.42 1.54
C SER A 196 -10.09 -6.35 1.98
N ASP A 197 -9.88 -7.68 2.00
CA ASP A 197 -10.87 -8.66 2.47
C ASP A 197 -11.17 -8.50 3.98
N PHE A 198 -10.26 -7.88 4.73
CA PHE A 198 -10.37 -7.63 6.17
C PHE A 198 -10.82 -6.20 6.51
N ALA A 199 -11.14 -5.38 5.51
CA ALA A 199 -11.39 -3.95 5.71
C ALA A 199 -12.55 -3.66 6.68
N ASP A 200 -13.66 -4.41 6.61
CA ASP A 200 -14.78 -4.27 7.53
C ASP A 200 -14.41 -4.68 8.96
N ASP A 201 -13.72 -5.79 9.14
CA ASP A 201 -13.29 -6.29 10.44
C ASP A 201 -12.31 -5.32 11.09
N LEU A 202 -11.31 -4.83 10.33
CA LEU A 202 -10.37 -3.82 10.79
C LEU A 202 -11.08 -2.55 11.24
N LEU A 203 -12.05 -2.07 10.47
CA LEU A 203 -12.80 -0.86 10.80
C LEU A 203 -13.63 -1.02 12.07
N ASN A 204 -14.30 -2.17 12.23
CA ASN A 204 -15.12 -2.48 13.39
C ASN A 204 -14.28 -2.64 14.67
N GLU A 205 -13.09 -3.26 14.55
CA GLU A 205 -12.23 -3.53 15.70
C GLU A 205 -11.42 -2.31 16.17
N ILE A 206 -11.29 -1.24 15.37
CA ILE A 206 -10.60 0.00 15.80
C ILE A 206 -11.20 0.56 17.09
N ASP A 207 -12.52 0.50 17.26
CA ASP A 207 -13.19 1.06 18.44
C ASP A 207 -12.91 0.23 19.71
N ASN A 208 -12.54 -1.04 19.56
CA ASN A 208 -12.15 -1.94 20.65
C ASN A 208 -10.72 -1.68 21.15
N LEU A 209 -9.90 -0.92 20.43
CA LEU A 209 -8.54 -0.56 20.81
C LEU A 209 -8.54 0.58 21.83
N LYS A 210 -8.99 0.30 23.07
CA LYS A 210 -9.21 1.30 24.12
C LYS A 210 -7.97 2.10 24.52
N SER A 211 -6.79 1.52 24.40
CA SER A 211 -5.50 2.16 24.74
C SER A 211 -4.90 3.00 23.62
N TRP A 212 -5.50 2.97 22.43
CA TRP A 212 -5.00 3.74 21.29
C TRP A 212 -5.48 5.18 21.35
N PRO A 213 -4.61 6.17 21.02
CA PRO A 213 -5.02 7.57 20.93
C PRO A 213 -6.10 7.78 19.88
N ASP A 214 -7.10 8.62 20.16
CA ASP A 214 -8.22 8.88 19.24
C ASP A 214 -7.76 9.43 17.88
N ARG A 215 -6.70 10.24 17.87
CA ARG A 215 -6.08 10.72 16.63
C ARG A 215 -5.62 9.56 15.74
N VAL A 216 -5.00 8.54 16.32
CA VAL A 216 -4.52 7.37 15.58
C VAL A 216 -5.70 6.55 15.06
N LYS A 217 -6.74 6.34 15.88
CA LYS A 217 -7.97 5.66 15.44
C LYS A 217 -8.61 6.39 14.25
N THR A 218 -8.72 7.71 14.30
CA THR A 218 -9.26 8.53 13.22
C THR A 218 -8.42 8.39 11.94
N MET A 219 -7.09 8.44 12.05
CA MET A 219 -6.19 8.25 10.91
C MET A 219 -6.39 6.87 10.27
N GLN A 220 -6.51 5.80 11.07
CA GLN A 220 -6.75 4.44 10.57
C GLN A 220 -8.12 4.30 9.90
N LYS A 221 -9.19 4.85 10.50
CA LYS A 221 -10.53 4.88 9.89
C LYS A 221 -10.51 5.58 8.52
N ASN A 222 -9.83 6.72 8.43
CA ASN A 222 -9.70 7.46 7.18
C ASN A 222 -8.86 6.71 6.14
N TRP A 223 -7.83 6.00 6.57
CA TRP A 223 -6.99 5.15 5.70
C TRP A 223 -7.79 3.98 5.13
N ILE A 224 -8.55 3.27 5.95
CA ILE A 224 -9.44 2.19 5.48
C ILE A 224 -10.51 2.75 4.56
N GLY A 225 -11.10 3.89 4.89
CA GLY A 225 -11.93 4.72 4.02
C GLY A 225 -13.15 4.00 3.46
N LYS A 226 -14.08 3.59 4.34
CA LYS A 226 -15.34 2.96 3.93
C LYS A 226 -16.28 3.97 3.27
N SER A 227 -16.72 3.68 2.06
CA SER A 227 -17.68 4.49 1.30
C SER A 227 -18.88 3.64 0.88
N LYS A 228 -20.08 4.08 1.23
CA LYS A 228 -21.33 3.47 0.78
C LYS A 228 -21.88 4.27 -0.40
N GLY A 229 -22.33 3.56 -1.42
CA GLY A 229 -22.85 4.18 -2.63
C GLY A 229 -23.54 3.17 -3.53
N ALA A 230 -23.48 3.40 -4.82
CA ALA A 230 -24.03 2.50 -5.82
C ALA A 230 -23.08 2.31 -7.00
N ASN A 231 -23.05 1.11 -7.53
CA ASN A 231 -22.54 0.84 -8.86
C ASN A 231 -23.65 1.08 -9.89
N ILE A 232 -23.34 1.80 -10.96
CA ILE A 232 -24.27 2.12 -12.05
C ILE A 232 -23.63 1.75 -13.36
N SER A 233 -24.37 1.05 -14.24
CA SER A 233 -23.91 0.64 -15.57
C SER A 233 -24.49 1.53 -16.64
N PHE A 234 -23.65 2.26 -17.35
CA PHE A 234 -24.02 3.09 -18.50
C PHE A 234 -23.76 2.33 -19.80
N LYS A 235 -24.77 2.21 -20.64
CA LYS A 235 -24.65 1.57 -21.96
C LYS A 235 -23.94 2.52 -22.94
N VAL A 236 -22.87 2.06 -23.57
CA VAL A 236 -22.23 2.80 -24.68
C VAL A 236 -23.03 2.58 -25.96
N ASN A 237 -23.40 3.68 -26.63
CA ASN A 237 -24.21 3.61 -27.83
C ASN A 237 -23.45 2.96 -29.00
N ASN A 238 -24.17 2.22 -29.80
CA ASN A 238 -23.63 1.47 -30.96
C ASN A 238 -22.49 0.50 -30.58
N SER A 239 -22.52 -0.02 -29.34
CA SER A 239 -21.51 -0.94 -28.81
C SER A 239 -22.14 -1.89 -27.79
N GLU A 240 -21.54 -3.04 -27.58
CA GLU A 240 -21.87 -3.97 -26.49
C GLU A 240 -21.24 -3.56 -25.15
N HIS A 241 -20.38 -2.53 -25.15
CA HIS A 241 -19.72 -2.09 -23.94
C HIS A 241 -20.67 -1.41 -22.94
N LYS A 242 -20.42 -1.66 -21.67
CA LYS A 242 -21.02 -0.96 -20.55
C LYS A 242 -19.89 -0.35 -19.70
N ILE A 243 -20.07 0.90 -19.30
CA ILE A 243 -19.18 1.57 -18.36
C ILE A 243 -19.81 1.44 -16.97
N LYS A 244 -19.11 0.73 -16.07
CA LYS A 244 -19.52 0.61 -14.66
C LYS A 244 -18.91 1.75 -13.88
N ILE A 245 -19.74 2.47 -13.12
CA ILE A 245 -19.35 3.65 -12.33
C ILE A 245 -19.77 3.44 -10.89
N PHE A 246 -18.86 3.65 -9.95
CA PHE A 246 -19.21 3.77 -8.53
C PHE A 246 -19.42 5.23 -8.15
N THR A 247 -20.47 5.52 -7.41
CA THR A 247 -20.75 6.85 -6.86
C THR A 247 -21.31 6.78 -5.44
N THR A 248 -20.91 7.69 -4.58
CA THR A 248 -21.52 7.90 -3.26
C THR A 248 -22.79 8.75 -3.34
N ARG A 249 -23.02 9.40 -4.49
CA ARG A 249 -24.15 10.32 -4.74
C ARG A 249 -25.01 9.85 -5.94
N PRO A 250 -25.62 8.63 -5.85
CA PRO A 250 -26.51 8.16 -6.93
C PRO A 250 -27.76 9.05 -7.12
N ASP A 251 -28.11 9.85 -6.14
CA ASP A 251 -29.17 10.83 -6.15
C ASP A 251 -28.94 11.98 -7.16
N THR A 252 -27.68 12.31 -7.45
CA THR A 252 -27.32 13.40 -8.38
C THR A 252 -27.30 12.99 -9.85
N ILE A 253 -27.66 11.75 -10.16
CA ILE A 253 -27.56 11.18 -11.52
C ILE A 253 -28.31 11.99 -12.58
N PHE A 254 -29.41 12.66 -12.23
CA PHE A 254 -30.16 13.51 -13.14
C PHE A 254 -29.40 14.78 -13.56
N GLY A 255 -28.35 15.16 -12.83
CA GLY A 255 -27.41 16.22 -13.17
C GLY A 255 -26.18 15.75 -13.96
N ALA A 256 -26.12 14.46 -14.33
CA ALA A 256 -25.03 13.91 -15.11
C ALA A 256 -25.02 14.52 -16.53
N THR A 257 -23.91 15.14 -16.92
CA THR A 257 -23.75 15.78 -18.23
C THR A 257 -22.61 15.16 -19.06
N PHE A 258 -21.71 14.43 -18.44
CA PHE A 258 -20.66 13.69 -19.12
C PHE A 258 -20.25 12.43 -18.33
N ILE A 259 -19.48 11.57 -19.00
CA ILE A 259 -18.74 10.45 -18.39
C ILE A 259 -17.25 10.71 -18.61
N ALA A 260 -16.45 10.49 -17.59
CA ALA A 260 -15.00 10.51 -17.72
C ALA A 260 -14.42 9.14 -17.33
N ILE A 261 -13.50 8.64 -18.16
CA ILE A 261 -12.79 7.37 -17.95
C ILE A 261 -11.29 7.62 -17.80
N SER A 262 -10.65 6.74 -17.03
CA SER A 262 -9.19 6.74 -16.87
C SER A 262 -8.47 6.54 -18.22
N PRO A 263 -7.29 7.14 -18.42
CA PRO A 263 -6.41 6.81 -19.55
C PRO A 263 -6.07 5.30 -19.63
N HIS A 264 -6.11 4.60 -18.51
CA HIS A 264 -5.83 3.15 -18.43
C HIS A 264 -7.10 2.28 -18.44
N HIS A 265 -8.29 2.87 -18.62
CA HIS A 265 -9.53 2.10 -18.72
C HIS A 265 -9.52 1.20 -19.97
N PRO A 266 -10.07 -0.04 -19.92
CA PRO A 266 -10.10 -0.95 -21.09
C PRO A 266 -10.67 -0.30 -22.36
N LEU A 267 -11.76 0.48 -22.21
CA LEU A 267 -12.35 1.21 -23.32
C LEU A 267 -11.40 2.27 -23.90
N ALA A 268 -10.59 2.96 -23.09
CA ALA A 268 -9.58 3.89 -23.58
C ALA A 268 -8.52 3.15 -24.41
N SER A 269 -8.08 1.96 -23.97
CA SER A 269 -7.15 1.12 -24.70
C SER A 269 -7.66 0.69 -26.08
N GLU A 270 -8.97 0.55 -26.26
CA GLU A 270 -9.57 0.26 -27.56
C GLU A 270 -9.66 1.52 -28.45
N ILE A 271 -9.99 2.66 -27.85
CA ILE A 271 -10.10 3.94 -28.56
C ILE A 271 -8.74 4.33 -29.16
N ILE A 272 -7.65 4.25 -28.40
CA ILE A 272 -6.31 4.68 -28.83
C ILE A 272 -5.79 3.85 -30.03
N LYS A 273 -6.25 2.61 -30.21
CA LYS A 273 -5.89 1.80 -31.37
C LYS A 273 -6.40 2.37 -32.69
N LYS A 274 -7.47 3.16 -32.66
CA LYS A 274 -8.16 3.72 -33.83
C LYS A 274 -8.06 5.24 -33.94
N ASP A 275 -7.65 5.91 -32.85
CA ASP A 275 -7.63 7.36 -32.72
C ASP A 275 -6.27 7.85 -32.23
N LYS A 276 -5.47 8.39 -33.17
CA LYS A 276 -4.13 8.92 -32.89
C LYS A 276 -4.11 10.14 -31.97
N ALA A 277 -5.18 10.94 -31.95
CA ALA A 277 -5.26 12.10 -31.07
C ALA A 277 -5.54 11.65 -29.63
N ALA A 278 -6.42 10.65 -29.43
CA ALA A 278 -6.61 9.98 -28.15
C ALA A 278 -5.31 9.36 -27.63
N GLN A 279 -4.54 8.70 -28.49
CA GLN A 279 -3.25 8.12 -28.11
C GLN A 279 -2.25 9.18 -27.65
N LYS A 280 -2.16 10.33 -28.33
CA LYS A 280 -1.30 11.44 -27.91
C LYS A 280 -1.72 11.99 -26.55
N PHE A 281 -3.02 12.06 -26.29
CA PHE A 281 -3.54 12.51 -25.00
C PHE A 281 -3.22 11.52 -23.88
N VAL A 282 -3.41 10.22 -24.10
CA VAL A 282 -3.03 9.19 -23.11
C VAL A 282 -1.54 9.24 -22.80
N ASN A 283 -0.67 9.32 -23.81
CA ASN A 283 0.78 9.47 -23.63
C ASN A 283 1.15 10.77 -22.86
N PHE A 284 0.36 11.83 -23.00
CA PHE A 284 0.51 13.04 -22.20
C PHE A 284 0.16 12.79 -20.73
N CYS A 285 -0.95 12.08 -20.46
CA CYS A 285 -1.36 11.72 -19.10
C CYS A 285 -0.34 10.84 -18.38
N GLU A 286 0.30 9.90 -19.10
CA GLU A 286 1.31 8.99 -18.55
C GLU A 286 2.58 9.70 -18.08
N LYS A 287 2.84 10.90 -18.59
CA LYS A 287 3.99 11.73 -18.20
C LYS A 287 3.70 12.65 -17.01
N GLN A 288 2.45 12.70 -16.55
CA GLN A 288 2.07 13.52 -15.38
C GLN A 288 2.31 12.75 -14.09
N SER A 289 2.36 13.50 -12.96
CA SER A 289 2.47 12.91 -11.64
C SER A 289 1.39 11.85 -11.38
N THR A 290 1.76 10.80 -10.68
CA THR A 290 0.89 9.68 -10.33
C THR A 290 0.33 9.78 -8.91
N SER A 291 0.74 10.81 -8.15
CA SER A 291 0.27 11.08 -6.79
C SER A 291 -1.19 11.56 -6.82
N GLU A 292 -2.05 10.98 -5.98
CA GLU A 292 -3.45 11.42 -5.85
C GLU A 292 -3.53 12.91 -5.50
N ILE A 293 -2.64 13.40 -4.63
CA ILE A 293 -2.58 14.80 -4.19
C ILE A 293 -2.23 15.73 -5.35
N ASP A 294 -1.28 15.33 -6.20
CA ASP A 294 -0.88 16.13 -7.35
C ASP A 294 -1.96 16.13 -8.43
N ILE A 295 -2.61 14.99 -8.67
CA ILE A 295 -3.73 14.86 -9.59
C ILE A 295 -4.91 15.72 -9.11
N GLU A 296 -5.16 15.78 -7.82
CA GLU A 296 -6.23 16.59 -7.23
C GLU A 296 -5.97 18.09 -7.42
N LYS A 297 -4.71 18.52 -7.33
CA LYS A 297 -4.28 19.93 -7.51
C LYS A 297 -4.04 20.33 -8.98
N ALA A 298 -3.70 19.35 -9.83
CA ALA A 298 -3.39 19.59 -11.23
C ALA A 298 -4.61 20.10 -12.02
N GLU A 299 -4.35 20.84 -13.08
CA GLU A 299 -5.35 21.26 -14.03
C GLU A 299 -6.01 20.05 -14.69
N LYS A 300 -7.36 20.10 -14.79
CA LYS A 300 -8.16 18.99 -15.33
C LYS A 300 -8.19 19.06 -16.85
N PHE A 301 -7.68 18.00 -17.50
CA PHE A 301 -7.68 17.85 -18.96
C PHE A 301 -8.47 16.60 -19.34
N GLY A 302 -9.13 16.67 -20.50
CA GLY A 302 -9.87 15.56 -21.06
C GLY A 302 -9.83 15.55 -22.59
N TYR A 303 -9.85 14.36 -23.16
CA TYR A 303 -10.03 14.15 -24.58
C TYR A 303 -11.46 13.66 -24.86
N GLU A 304 -12.26 14.45 -25.58
CA GLU A 304 -13.62 14.06 -25.98
C GLU A 304 -13.55 12.97 -27.04
N THR A 305 -14.10 11.80 -26.73
CA THR A 305 -14.18 10.69 -27.68
C THR A 305 -15.39 10.82 -28.60
N SER A 306 -15.40 10.07 -29.71
CA SER A 306 -16.58 9.96 -30.57
C SER A 306 -17.72 9.15 -29.94
N LEU A 307 -17.48 8.45 -28.83
CA LEU A 307 -18.46 7.60 -28.17
C LEU A 307 -19.42 8.42 -27.29
N ARG A 308 -20.61 7.88 -27.12
CA ARG A 308 -21.65 8.42 -26.25
C ARG A 308 -22.23 7.32 -25.38
N ALA A 309 -22.68 7.65 -24.19
CA ALA A 309 -23.40 6.73 -23.32
C ALA A 309 -24.83 7.19 -23.08
N SER A 310 -25.75 6.25 -23.02
CA SER A 310 -27.16 6.55 -22.72
C SER A 310 -27.34 6.88 -21.24
N HIS A 311 -28.06 7.98 -20.93
CA HIS A 311 -28.44 8.27 -19.55
C HIS A 311 -29.44 7.20 -19.05
N PRO A 312 -29.25 6.62 -17.86
CA PRO A 312 -30.02 5.44 -17.42
C PRO A 312 -31.53 5.74 -17.17
N PHE A 313 -31.91 6.96 -16.80
CA PHE A 313 -33.28 7.36 -16.50
C PHE A 313 -33.89 8.31 -17.52
N LYS A 314 -33.06 9.13 -18.20
CA LYS A 314 -33.59 10.09 -19.20
C LYS A 314 -33.49 9.48 -20.59
N LYS A 315 -34.64 9.09 -21.17
CA LYS A 315 -34.69 8.61 -22.56
C LYS A 315 -34.21 9.70 -23.52
N ASN A 316 -33.40 9.33 -24.51
CA ASN A 316 -32.83 10.19 -25.57
C ASN A 316 -31.70 11.14 -25.10
N ILE A 317 -31.29 11.15 -23.83
CA ILE A 317 -30.11 11.90 -23.41
C ILE A 317 -28.87 11.02 -23.61
N GLN A 318 -27.89 11.59 -24.32
CA GLN A 318 -26.62 10.97 -24.60
C GLN A 318 -25.48 11.75 -23.94
N LEU A 319 -24.77 11.11 -23.04
CA LEU A 319 -23.63 11.69 -22.32
C LEU A 319 -22.35 11.57 -23.16
N LYS A 320 -21.59 12.64 -23.25
CA LYS A 320 -20.26 12.63 -23.84
C LYS A 320 -19.32 11.77 -23.01
N ILE A 321 -18.41 11.02 -23.67
CA ILE A 321 -17.40 10.22 -22.98
C ILE A 321 -16.04 10.88 -23.20
N PHE A 322 -15.35 11.22 -22.11
CA PHE A 322 -14.01 11.79 -22.12
C PHE A 322 -13.01 10.79 -21.54
N ILE A 323 -11.80 10.72 -22.13
CA ILE A 323 -10.63 10.20 -21.44
C ILE A 323 -10.07 11.39 -20.64
N ALA A 324 -9.88 11.25 -19.32
CA ALA A 324 -9.51 12.38 -18.46
C ALA A 324 -8.33 12.07 -17.54
N ASN A 325 -7.41 13.03 -17.38
CA ASN A 325 -6.17 12.86 -16.62
C ASN A 325 -6.37 12.73 -15.11
N PHE A 326 -7.53 13.12 -14.60
CA PHE A 326 -7.86 13.10 -13.17
C PHE A 326 -8.67 11.87 -12.73
N ILE A 327 -8.92 10.93 -13.62
CA ILE A 327 -9.61 9.67 -13.32
C ILE A 327 -8.57 8.56 -13.14
N LEU A 328 -8.50 8.02 -11.92
CA LEU A 328 -7.57 6.94 -11.59
C LEU A 328 -8.24 5.58 -11.82
N MET A 329 -7.49 4.63 -12.40
CA MET A 329 -7.96 3.26 -12.60
C MET A 329 -8.14 2.50 -11.27
N ASP A 330 -7.32 2.84 -10.30
CA ASP A 330 -7.27 2.16 -9.00
C ASP A 330 -8.31 2.70 -7.99
N TYR A 331 -9.09 3.71 -8.34
CA TYR A 331 -10.15 4.24 -7.49
C TYR A 331 -11.51 3.94 -8.12
N GLY A 332 -12.31 3.14 -7.45
CA GLY A 332 -13.61 2.70 -7.94
C GLY A 332 -13.49 1.78 -9.17
N THR A 333 -14.05 2.19 -10.28
CA THR A 333 -14.10 1.43 -11.55
C THR A 333 -13.25 2.03 -12.65
N GLY A 334 -12.47 3.08 -12.35
CA GLY A 334 -11.74 3.85 -13.37
C GLY A 334 -12.65 4.71 -14.25
N ALA A 335 -13.88 5.00 -13.80
CA ALA A 335 -14.84 5.83 -14.48
C ALA A 335 -15.74 6.59 -13.51
N ILE A 336 -16.17 7.79 -13.89
CA ILE A 336 -17.17 8.60 -13.18
C ILE A 336 -18.23 9.11 -14.16
N PHE A 337 -19.42 9.43 -13.65
CA PHE A 337 -20.27 10.42 -14.31
C PHE A 337 -20.06 11.79 -13.67
N GLY A 338 -19.96 12.83 -14.46
CA GLY A 338 -19.77 14.20 -13.99
C GLY A 338 -21.11 14.87 -13.70
N CYS A 339 -21.22 15.42 -12.49
CA CYS A 339 -22.36 16.24 -12.06
C CYS A 339 -21.88 17.66 -11.68
N PRO A 340 -21.64 18.55 -12.66
CA PRO A 340 -20.97 19.83 -12.45
C PRO A 340 -21.63 20.76 -11.43
N ALA A 341 -22.96 20.72 -11.29
CA ALA A 341 -23.64 21.57 -10.33
C ALA A 341 -23.35 21.18 -8.86
N HIS A 342 -22.84 19.96 -8.60
CA HIS A 342 -22.72 19.39 -7.25
C HIS A 342 -21.37 18.75 -6.93
N ASP A 343 -20.36 18.99 -7.77
CA ASP A 343 -18.95 18.59 -7.55
C ASP A 343 -18.00 19.65 -8.12
N GLN A 344 -17.05 20.13 -7.31
CA GLN A 344 -16.16 21.23 -7.73
C GLN A 344 -15.25 20.81 -8.91
N ARG A 345 -14.73 19.61 -8.89
CA ARG A 345 -13.86 19.08 -9.95
C ARG A 345 -14.63 18.98 -11.28
N ASP A 346 -15.87 18.47 -11.20
CA ASP A 346 -16.73 18.33 -12.37
C ASP A 346 -17.19 19.69 -12.90
N TYR A 347 -17.37 20.66 -12.00
CA TYR A 347 -17.72 22.05 -12.35
C TYR A 347 -16.59 22.72 -13.15
N ASP A 348 -15.36 22.66 -12.63
CA ASP A 348 -14.18 23.23 -13.30
C ASP A 348 -13.97 22.60 -14.67
N PHE A 349 -14.15 21.28 -14.76
CA PHE A 349 -14.07 20.55 -16.02
C PHE A 349 -15.16 20.97 -16.99
N ALA A 350 -16.40 21.08 -16.54
CA ALA A 350 -17.54 21.48 -17.37
C ALA A 350 -17.40 22.91 -17.90
N GLN A 351 -16.91 23.84 -17.09
CA GLN A 351 -16.60 25.19 -17.55
C GLN A 351 -15.53 25.19 -18.65
N LYS A 352 -14.45 24.43 -18.46
CA LYS A 352 -13.37 24.36 -19.44
C LYS A 352 -13.80 23.78 -20.80
N TYR A 353 -14.66 22.76 -20.77
CA TYR A 353 -15.13 22.08 -21.98
C TYR A 353 -16.51 22.54 -22.47
N ASN A 354 -17.01 23.63 -21.90
CA ASN A 354 -18.34 24.22 -22.23
C ASN A 354 -19.47 23.18 -22.22
N LEU A 355 -19.49 22.38 -21.13
CA LEU A 355 -20.52 21.37 -20.90
C LEU A 355 -21.71 21.99 -20.14
N GLU A 356 -22.87 21.37 -20.27
CA GLU A 356 -24.07 21.78 -19.55
C GLU A 356 -23.91 21.60 -18.03
N ILE A 357 -24.48 22.53 -17.24
CA ILE A 357 -24.49 22.48 -15.77
C ILE A 357 -25.93 22.44 -15.33
N ILE A 358 -26.38 21.30 -14.80
CA ILE A 358 -27.77 21.05 -14.42
C ILE A 358 -27.87 20.96 -12.90
N GLU A 359 -28.55 21.92 -12.28
CA GLU A 359 -28.85 21.89 -10.85
C GLU A 359 -29.91 20.83 -10.54
N VAL A 360 -29.59 19.93 -9.60
CA VAL A 360 -30.51 18.86 -9.14
C VAL A 360 -30.73 18.88 -7.63
N LEU A 361 -30.07 19.78 -6.91
CA LEU A 361 -30.25 20.04 -5.49
C LEU A 361 -30.42 21.53 -5.23
N LYS A 362 -31.42 21.87 -4.43
CA LYS A 362 -31.64 23.22 -3.92
C LYS A 362 -31.23 23.28 -2.45
N ASN A 363 -30.45 24.30 -2.08
CA ASN A 363 -30.17 24.60 -0.67
C ASN A 363 -31.47 25.04 0.02
N ASN A 364 -31.75 24.48 1.19
CA ASN A 364 -32.92 24.79 2.00
C ASN A 364 -32.75 26.03 2.91
N GLU A 365 -31.53 26.60 2.98
CA GLU A 365 -31.28 27.82 3.76
C GLU A 365 -31.73 29.07 2.98
N GLU A 366 -32.69 29.81 3.52
CA GLU A 366 -33.39 30.92 2.87
C GLU A 366 -32.52 32.11 2.43
N ASN A 367 -31.25 32.20 2.87
CA ASN A 367 -30.38 33.38 2.65
C ASN A 367 -29.20 33.17 1.69
N ASN A 368 -28.98 31.97 1.15
CA ASN A 368 -27.87 31.72 0.24
C ASN A 368 -28.35 31.62 -1.22
N LYS A 369 -27.98 32.61 -2.04
CA LYS A 369 -27.97 32.43 -3.50
C LYS A 369 -27.11 31.21 -3.78
N ASN A 370 -27.68 30.23 -4.49
CA ASN A 370 -26.91 29.04 -4.89
C ASN A 370 -25.67 29.48 -5.67
N HIS A 371 -24.51 29.47 -4.99
CA HIS A 371 -23.23 29.54 -5.68
C HIS A 371 -22.91 28.12 -6.16
N LEU A 372 -22.83 27.95 -7.45
CA LEU A 372 -22.40 26.68 -8.03
C LEU A 372 -20.88 26.55 -7.93
N PRO A 373 -20.37 25.34 -7.67
CA PRO A 373 -21.13 24.13 -7.36
C PRO A 373 -21.64 24.09 -5.91
N TYR A 374 -22.82 23.54 -5.70
CA TYR A 374 -23.41 23.33 -4.38
C TYR A 374 -23.17 21.86 -3.94
N ILE A 375 -22.32 21.64 -2.95
CA ILE A 375 -21.86 20.31 -2.52
C ILE A 375 -22.65 19.77 -1.31
N GLY A 376 -23.54 20.58 -0.72
CA GLY A 376 -24.28 20.24 0.49
C GLY A 376 -25.48 19.32 0.27
N ASP A 377 -26.16 19.00 1.37
CA ASP A 377 -27.47 18.33 1.36
C ASP A 377 -28.57 19.33 1.03
N GLY A 378 -29.66 18.87 0.39
CA GLY A 378 -30.72 19.77 -0.02
C GLY A 378 -31.97 19.02 -0.45
N THR A 379 -32.92 19.78 -1.07
CA THR A 379 -34.14 19.22 -1.69
C THR A 379 -33.89 19.01 -3.17
N HIS A 380 -34.22 17.83 -3.69
CA HIS A 380 -34.08 17.51 -5.11
C HIS A 380 -35.04 18.30 -6.00
N ILE A 381 -34.48 18.83 -7.09
CA ILE A 381 -35.19 19.53 -8.18
C ILE A 381 -34.69 18.97 -9.52
N ASN A 382 -35.43 19.15 -10.61
CA ASN A 382 -35.04 18.70 -11.96
C ASN A 382 -34.64 17.20 -12.06
N SER A 383 -35.13 16.38 -11.14
CA SER A 383 -34.69 15.00 -10.88
C SER A 383 -35.84 13.98 -10.99
N ASP A 384 -36.89 14.28 -11.77
CA ASP A 384 -38.04 13.40 -12.06
C ASP A 384 -38.63 12.81 -10.74
N PHE A 385 -38.56 11.49 -10.55
CA PHE A 385 -39.10 10.78 -9.38
C PHE A 385 -38.40 11.13 -8.05
N LEU A 386 -37.29 11.85 -8.07
CA LEU A 386 -36.59 12.32 -6.87
C LEU A 386 -37.02 13.73 -6.43
N ASN A 387 -37.77 14.46 -7.26
CA ASN A 387 -38.17 15.84 -6.95
C ASN A 387 -38.90 15.95 -5.61
N GLY A 388 -38.47 16.91 -4.79
CA GLY A 388 -39.05 17.17 -3.47
C GLY A 388 -38.46 16.31 -2.34
N LEU A 389 -37.66 15.30 -2.64
CA LEU A 389 -37.01 14.46 -1.63
C LEU A 389 -35.74 15.14 -1.06
N ASN A 390 -35.45 14.86 0.19
CA ASN A 390 -34.15 15.17 0.78
C ASN A 390 -33.07 14.21 0.25
N THR A 391 -31.82 14.55 0.45
CA THR A 391 -30.66 13.78 -0.06
C THR A 391 -30.70 12.30 0.35
N GLN A 392 -31.01 11.99 1.61
CA GLN A 392 -30.95 10.60 2.11
C GLN A 392 -32.03 9.72 1.50
N ASP A 393 -33.27 10.23 1.39
CA ASP A 393 -34.37 9.49 0.79
C ASP A 393 -34.18 9.37 -0.73
N ALA A 394 -33.63 10.38 -1.37
CA ALA A 394 -33.29 10.35 -2.78
C ALA A 394 -32.19 9.30 -3.10
N ILE A 395 -31.15 9.17 -2.27
CA ILE A 395 -30.14 8.11 -2.41
C ILE A 395 -30.80 6.72 -2.34
N LYS A 396 -31.64 6.47 -1.33
CA LYS A 396 -32.34 5.18 -1.18
C LYS A 396 -33.21 4.86 -2.40
N LEU A 397 -34.04 5.81 -2.81
CA LEU A 397 -34.93 5.62 -3.94
C LEU A 397 -34.17 5.46 -5.26
N SER A 398 -33.07 6.18 -5.44
CA SER A 398 -32.19 5.99 -6.61
C SER A 398 -31.64 4.57 -6.69
N ILE A 399 -31.13 4.03 -5.56
CA ILE A 399 -30.61 2.65 -5.49
C ILE A 399 -31.73 1.64 -5.78
N GLU A 400 -32.92 1.82 -5.23
CA GLU A 400 -34.07 0.95 -5.50
C GLU A 400 -34.42 0.94 -6.99
N LYS A 401 -34.46 2.09 -7.63
CA LYS A 401 -34.75 2.23 -9.06
C LYS A 401 -33.67 1.59 -9.94
N LEU A 402 -32.40 1.78 -9.58
CA LEU A 402 -31.28 1.14 -10.27
C LEU A 402 -31.35 -0.40 -10.20
N LYS A 403 -31.73 -0.95 -9.03
CA LYS A 403 -31.96 -2.40 -8.85
C LYS A 403 -33.14 -2.89 -9.68
N GLN A 404 -34.27 -2.18 -9.64
CA GLN A 404 -35.48 -2.54 -10.42
C GLN A 404 -35.21 -2.63 -11.92
N LEU A 405 -34.36 -1.74 -12.44
CA LEU A 405 -33.98 -1.72 -13.86
C LEU A 405 -32.79 -2.66 -14.19
N SER A 406 -32.21 -3.35 -13.19
CA SER A 406 -31.02 -4.21 -13.35
C SER A 406 -29.82 -3.49 -13.97
N ILE A 407 -29.68 -2.19 -13.68
CA ILE A 407 -28.57 -1.34 -14.16
C ILE A 407 -27.64 -0.85 -13.05
N GLY A 408 -27.95 -1.18 -11.80
CA GLY A 408 -27.09 -0.85 -10.66
C GLY A 408 -27.51 -1.52 -9.38
N GLU A 409 -26.65 -1.41 -8.38
CA GLU A 409 -26.82 -2.02 -7.06
C GLU A 409 -26.12 -1.20 -5.99
N GLU A 410 -26.62 -1.29 -4.76
CA GLU A 410 -25.92 -0.76 -3.60
C GLU A 410 -24.55 -1.45 -3.46
N THR A 411 -23.53 -0.66 -3.20
CA THR A 411 -22.16 -1.17 -3.10
C THR A 411 -21.39 -0.42 -2.02
N THR A 412 -20.65 -1.17 -1.22
CA THR A 412 -19.66 -0.61 -0.30
C THR A 412 -18.28 -0.78 -0.92
N THR A 413 -17.49 0.28 -0.91
CA THR A 413 -16.09 0.25 -1.33
C THR A 413 -15.19 0.73 -0.20
N PHE A 414 -13.93 0.36 -0.27
CA PHE A 414 -12.91 0.78 0.67
C PHE A 414 -11.77 1.47 -0.08
N ARG A 415 -11.13 2.45 0.57
CA ARG A 415 -9.93 3.09 0.03
C ARG A 415 -8.70 2.22 0.19
N ILE A 416 -8.65 1.42 1.26
CA ILE A 416 -7.55 0.47 1.49
C ILE A 416 -7.42 -0.48 0.30
N ARG A 417 -6.18 -0.73 -0.11
CA ARG A 417 -5.84 -1.59 -1.24
C ARG A 417 -4.99 -2.75 -0.75
N ASP A 418 -4.99 -3.83 -1.52
CA ASP A 418 -4.12 -4.97 -1.25
C ASP A 418 -2.65 -4.54 -1.25
N TRP A 419 -1.89 -5.10 -0.33
CA TRP A 419 -0.48 -4.78 -0.18
C TRP A 419 0.36 -5.46 -1.25
N GLY A 420 1.08 -4.70 -2.06
CA GLY A 420 2.13 -5.22 -2.93
C GLY A 420 3.38 -5.50 -2.12
N VAL A 421 3.74 -6.78 -2.00
CA VAL A 421 4.79 -7.24 -1.06
C VAL A 421 6.04 -7.74 -1.74
N SER A 422 6.13 -7.77 -3.06
CA SER A 422 7.31 -8.23 -3.78
C SER A 422 8.13 -7.09 -4.38
N ARG A 423 9.45 -7.27 -4.38
CA ARG A 423 10.44 -6.34 -4.93
C ARG A 423 11.46 -7.07 -5.79
N GLN A 424 11.91 -6.41 -6.85
CA GLN A 424 12.92 -6.89 -7.79
C GLN A 424 14.32 -6.62 -7.21
N ARG A 425 14.61 -7.22 -6.05
CA ARG A 425 15.80 -6.98 -5.23
C ARG A 425 16.41 -8.29 -4.75
N TYR A 426 17.74 -8.26 -4.59
CA TYR A 426 18.48 -9.38 -4.00
C TYR A 426 18.33 -9.42 -2.48
N TRP A 427 18.53 -8.28 -1.79
CA TRP A 427 18.59 -8.24 -0.33
C TRP A 427 17.20 -8.14 0.30
N GLY A 428 16.52 -9.26 0.34
CA GLY A 428 15.18 -9.44 0.91
C GLY A 428 14.91 -10.93 1.13
N CYS A 429 13.86 -11.27 1.86
CA CYS A 429 13.47 -12.67 2.07
C CYS A 429 12.96 -13.28 0.76
N PRO A 430 13.54 -14.37 0.23
CA PRO A 430 13.10 -15.00 -1.01
C PRO A 430 11.68 -15.55 -0.90
N ILE A 431 10.86 -15.28 -1.90
CA ILE A 431 9.48 -15.79 -1.99
C ILE A 431 9.51 -17.28 -2.36
N PRO A 432 8.94 -18.17 -1.52
CA PRO A 432 9.11 -19.61 -1.66
C PRO A 432 8.13 -20.25 -2.67
N ILE A 433 8.11 -19.73 -3.91
CA ILE A 433 7.29 -20.24 -5.02
C ILE A 433 8.20 -20.67 -6.17
N ILE A 434 7.77 -21.70 -6.87
CA ILE A 434 8.43 -22.28 -8.05
C ILE A 434 7.45 -22.24 -9.23
N PHE A 435 7.92 -21.82 -10.40
CA PHE A 435 7.16 -21.83 -11.65
C PHE A 435 7.56 -23.03 -12.48
N CYS A 436 6.61 -23.90 -12.71
CA CYS A 436 6.76 -25.10 -13.54
C CYS A 436 5.87 -25.00 -14.78
N ASN A 437 6.42 -25.28 -15.95
CA ASN A 437 5.65 -25.22 -17.19
C ASN A 437 4.45 -26.19 -17.21
N SER A 438 4.54 -27.31 -16.49
CA SER A 438 3.47 -28.32 -16.44
C SER A 438 2.52 -28.14 -15.26
N CYS A 439 3.02 -27.65 -14.12
CA CYS A 439 2.25 -27.58 -12.87
C CYS A 439 1.82 -26.14 -12.50
N GLY A 440 2.31 -25.11 -13.22
CA GLY A 440 2.04 -23.71 -12.89
C GLY A 440 2.85 -23.25 -11.66
N GLU A 441 2.21 -22.46 -10.79
CA GLU A 441 2.77 -21.99 -9.51
C GLU A 441 2.77 -23.13 -8.49
N VAL A 442 3.93 -23.48 -7.98
CA VAL A 442 4.11 -24.58 -7.04
C VAL A 442 4.80 -24.08 -5.78
N PRO A 443 4.14 -24.15 -4.61
CA PRO A 443 4.75 -23.82 -3.33
C PRO A 443 5.93 -24.73 -3.02
N VAL A 444 6.99 -24.16 -2.45
CA VAL A 444 8.12 -24.94 -1.92
C VAL A 444 7.64 -25.76 -0.73
N PRO A 445 7.96 -27.07 -0.63
CA PRO A 445 7.60 -27.87 0.52
C PRO A 445 8.25 -27.35 1.81
N ASP A 446 7.48 -27.34 2.91
CA ASP A 446 7.94 -26.83 4.22
C ASP A 446 9.30 -27.41 4.66
N LYS A 447 9.59 -28.68 4.32
CA LYS A 447 10.86 -29.34 4.63
C LYS A 447 12.06 -28.80 3.87
N GLN A 448 11.84 -28.03 2.80
CA GLN A 448 12.89 -27.41 1.99
C GLN A 448 13.12 -25.93 2.35
N LEU A 449 12.41 -25.42 3.34
CA LEU A 449 12.65 -24.08 3.90
C LEU A 449 13.84 -24.09 4.87
N PRO A 450 14.64 -23.03 4.91
CA PRO A 450 14.49 -21.81 4.12
C PRO A 450 15.09 -21.92 2.71
N ILE A 451 14.49 -21.20 1.76
CA ILE A 451 15.16 -20.86 0.50
C ILE A 451 16.13 -19.72 0.81
N THR A 452 17.42 -19.99 0.69
CA THR A 452 18.48 -19.03 1.03
C THR A 452 18.95 -18.24 -0.19
N LEU A 453 19.43 -17.01 0.07
CA LEU A 453 20.06 -16.18 -0.94
C LEU A 453 21.43 -16.73 -1.34
N PRO A 454 21.80 -16.70 -2.64
CA PRO A 454 23.14 -17.08 -3.09
C PRO A 454 24.16 -16.03 -2.61
N GLN A 455 25.38 -16.47 -2.28
CA GLN A 455 26.47 -15.56 -1.88
C GLN A 455 27.39 -15.18 -3.05
N ASP A 456 27.29 -15.87 -4.17
CA ASP A 456 28.08 -15.70 -5.40
C ASP A 456 27.35 -14.81 -6.42
N ILE A 457 26.89 -13.64 -5.97
CA ILE A 457 26.20 -12.67 -6.84
C ILE A 457 27.17 -11.63 -7.42
N THR A 458 26.76 -11.08 -8.55
CA THR A 458 27.37 -9.91 -9.14
C THR A 458 26.29 -8.85 -9.38
N PHE A 459 26.47 -7.67 -8.79
CA PHE A 459 25.65 -6.52 -9.10
C PHE A 459 26.08 -5.96 -10.45
N GLY A 460 25.17 -5.96 -11.42
CA GLY A 460 25.38 -5.44 -12.77
C GLY A 460 24.42 -4.30 -13.07
N GLU A 461 24.57 -3.71 -14.27
CA GLU A 461 23.68 -2.64 -14.76
C GLU A 461 22.25 -3.13 -15.07
N ASN A 462 22.00 -4.43 -15.02
CA ASN A 462 20.78 -5.06 -15.56
C ASN A 462 19.83 -5.64 -14.49
N GLY A 463 19.54 -4.90 -13.40
CA GLY A 463 18.40 -5.25 -12.56
C GLY A 463 18.69 -6.30 -11.46
N ASN A 464 17.67 -7.13 -11.16
CA ASN A 464 17.68 -8.08 -10.05
C ASN A 464 18.74 -9.20 -10.21
N PRO A 465 19.77 -9.28 -9.33
CA PRO A 465 20.79 -10.31 -9.40
C PRO A 465 20.26 -11.75 -9.32
N LEU A 466 19.11 -11.97 -8.67
CA LEU A 466 18.48 -13.29 -8.60
C LEU A 466 17.93 -13.74 -9.95
N GLU A 467 17.41 -12.81 -10.76
CA GLU A 467 16.89 -13.11 -12.08
C GLU A 467 18.01 -13.48 -13.06
N THR A 468 19.16 -12.83 -12.93
CA THR A 468 20.33 -13.07 -13.79
C THR A 468 21.26 -14.18 -13.31
N HIS A 469 21.01 -14.72 -12.09
CA HIS A 469 21.89 -15.72 -11.49
C HIS A 469 21.94 -17.01 -12.32
N PRO A 470 23.15 -17.53 -12.63
CA PRO A 470 23.31 -18.63 -13.58
C PRO A 470 22.75 -19.98 -13.09
N THR A 471 22.66 -20.20 -11.80
CA THR A 471 22.26 -21.47 -11.20
C THR A 471 21.11 -21.37 -10.21
N TRP A 472 21.10 -20.37 -9.32
CA TRP A 472 20.18 -20.29 -8.18
C TRP A 472 18.70 -20.29 -8.59
N LYS A 473 18.34 -19.57 -9.67
CA LYS A 473 16.95 -19.51 -10.13
C LYS A 473 16.40 -20.83 -10.67
N PHE A 474 17.28 -21.74 -11.10
CA PHE A 474 16.89 -23.02 -11.65
C PHE A 474 16.73 -24.08 -10.56
N THR A 475 15.69 -24.87 -10.65
CA THR A 475 15.38 -25.92 -9.69
C THR A 475 14.59 -27.04 -10.33
N GLN A 476 14.28 -28.07 -9.57
CA GLN A 476 13.32 -29.10 -9.95
C GLN A 476 11.96 -28.81 -9.32
N CYS A 477 10.89 -29.02 -10.06
CA CYS A 477 9.53 -28.92 -9.55
C CYS A 477 9.28 -29.98 -8.49
N PRO A 478 8.87 -29.65 -7.27
CA PRO A 478 8.62 -30.63 -6.22
C PRO A 478 7.41 -31.53 -6.50
N SER A 479 6.54 -31.16 -7.46
CA SER A 479 5.35 -31.94 -7.83
C SER A 479 5.62 -32.94 -8.95
N CYS A 480 6.43 -32.60 -9.97
CA CYS A 480 6.63 -33.45 -11.16
C CYS A 480 8.10 -33.73 -11.51
N ASN A 481 9.04 -33.22 -10.72
CA ASN A 481 10.51 -33.34 -10.92
C ASN A 481 11.07 -32.76 -12.22
N GLN A 482 10.26 -32.07 -13.04
CA GLN A 482 10.74 -31.37 -14.24
C GLN A 482 11.53 -30.12 -13.87
N LYS A 483 12.33 -29.65 -14.82
CA LYS A 483 13.02 -28.35 -14.69
C LYS A 483 12.01 -27.23 -14.45
N ALA A 484 12.31 -26.39 -13.49
CA ALA A 484 11.46 -25.30 -13.07
C ALA A 484 12.29 -24.07 -12.64
N ILE A 485 11.64 -22.95 -12.41
CA ILE A 485 12.28 -21.68 -12.06
C ILE A 485 11.74 -21.20 -10.71
N ARG A 486 12.63 -20.79 -9.81
CA ARG A 486 12.24 -20.11 -8.56
C ARG A 486 11.71 -18.74 -8.85
N GLU A 487 10.82 -18.25 -7.99
CA GLU A 487 10.53 -16.83 -7.91
C GLU A 487 11.83 -16.06 -7.61
N THR A 488 12.02 -14.93 -8.29
CA THR A 488 13.22 -14.10 -8.16
C THR A 488 12.94 -12.79 -7.43
N ASP A 489 11.66 -12.45 -7.20
CA ASP A 489 11.29 -11.37 -6.32
C ASP A 489 11.52 -11.77 -4.85
N THR A 490 11.80 -10.77 -4.02
CA THR A 490 11.92 -10.92 -2.56
C THR A 490 10.84 -10.09 -1.88
N PHE A 491 10.54 -10.39 -0.60
CA PHE A 491 9.64 -9.56 0.18
C PHE A 491 10.22 -8.17 0.46
N ASP A 492 9.33 -7.19 0.50
CA ASP A 492 9.59 -5.85 0.99
C ASP A 492 9.51 -5.87 2.53
N THR A 493 10.66 -6.06 3.15
CA THR A 493 10.79 -6.18 4.61
C THR A 493 11.62 -5.03 5.17
#